data_d0bc32e8f0db18c46cbfdf721f6527bf
#
_entry.id   d0bc32e8f0db18c46cbfdf721f6527bf
#
_cell.length_a   1.000
_cell.length_b   1.000
_cell.length_c   1.000
_cell.angle_alpha   90.00
_cell.angle_beta   90.00
_cell.angle_gamma   90.00
#
_symmetry.space_group_name_H-M   'P 1'
#
loop_
_entity.id
_entity.type
_entity.pdbx_description
1 polymer ?
#
loop_
_entity_poly.entity_id
_entity_poly.type
_entity_poly.pdbx_seq_one_letter_code
_entity_poly.pdbx_strand_id
1 'polypeptide(L)'
;MANATEELRDVAVQQYGADASELEAMDAQGLSEMLLRRIAENKYKVDASATEGLDRRGLISLLMQHMVSDLLKVDKEKVTTETSFSDLGADSLDMVELLMTIEDVFEPFGEMKIPEEDANISTVGEAVDRIDQYISSYVGAGA
;
A
#
# COMPACT_ATOMS: atom_id res chain seq x y z
N MET A 1 -0.83 7.91 -24.68
CA MET A 1 -1.10 7.06 -23.53
C MET A 1 -0.74 7.78 -22.24
N ALA A 2 -1.60 7.69 -21.25
CA ALA A 2 -1.30 8.25 -19.95
C ALA A 2 -0.16 7.46 -19.30
N ASN A 3 0.79 8.14 -18.70
CA ASN A 3 1.84 7.49 -17.94
C ASN A 3 1.43 7.38 -16.46
N ALA A 4 2.23 6.69 -15.66
CA ALA A 4 1.93 6.48 -14.25
C ALA A 4 1.76 7.80 -13.50
N THR A 5 2.57 8.81 -13.81
CA THR A 5 2.49 10.13 -13.18
C THR A 5 1.12 10.76 -13.41
N GLU A 6 0.64 10.74 -14.66
CA GLU A 6 -0.67 11.32 -15.00
C GLU A 6 -1.81 10.55 -14.34
N GLU A 7 -1.73 9.21 -14.34
CA GLU A 7 -2.74 8.38 -13.70
C GLU A 7 -2.81 8.63 -12.20
N LEU A 8 -1.67 8.75 -11.54
CA LEU A 8 -1.62 9.04 -10.11
C LEU A 8 -2.17 10.42 -9.78
N ARG A 9 -1.89 11.43 -10.62
CA ARG A 9 -2.47 12.76 -10.44
C ARG A 9 -3.98 12.73 -10.56
N ASP A 10 -4.50 12.02 -11.55
CA ASP A 10 -5.94 11.91 -11.77
C ASP A 10 -6.62 11.26 -10.57
N VAL A 11 -6.05 10.19 -10.04
CA VAL A 11 -6.59 9.52 -8.85
C VAL A 11 -6.57 10.47 -7.65
N ALA A 12 -5.48 11.19 -7.45
CA ALA A 12 -5.36 12.11 -6.33
C ALA A 12 -6.41 13.21 -6.39
N VAL A 13 -6.65 13.77 -7.58
CA VAL A 13 -7.66 14.81 -7.76
C VAL A 13 -9.07 14.26 -7.60
N GLN A 14 -9.38 13.16 -8.30
CA GLN A 14 -10.75 12.63 -8.35
C GLN A 14 -11.18 11.91 -7.09
N GLN A 15 -10.30 11.12 -6.51
CA GLN A 15 -10.67 10.32 -5.34
C GLN A 15 -10.36 10.99 -4.01
N TYR A 16 -9.34 11.84 -3.97
CA TYR A 16 -8.88 12.43 -2.72
C TYR A 16 -8.99 13.95 -2.68
N GLY A 17 -9.52 14.57 -3.76
CA GLY A 17 -9.76 16.00 -3.78
C GLY A 17 -8.51 16.87 -3.72
N ALA A 18 -7.37 16.35 -4.15
CA ALA A 18 -6.12 17.09 -4.14
C ALA A 18 -6.15 18.24 -5.17
N ASP A 19 -5.41 19.30 -4.88
CA ASP A 19 -5.29 20.43 -5.78
C ASP A 19 -4.34 20.08 -6.93
N ALA A 20 -4.85 20.12 -8.16
CA ALA A 20 -4.06 19.78 -9.35
C ALA A 20 -2.80 20.64 -9.47
N SER A 21 -2.87 21.90 -9.06
CA SER A 21 -1.72 22.81 -9.17
C SER A 21 -0.58 22.40 -8.24
N GLU A 22 -0.89 21.83 -7.08
CA GLU A 22 0.12 21.33 -6.15
C GLU A 22 0.79 20.07 -6.70
N LEU A 23 0.05 19.27 -7.47
CA LEU A 23 0.54 18.01 -7.99
C LEU A 23 1.45 18.16 -9.19
N GLU A 24 1.36 19.26 -9.91
CA GLU A 24 2.18 19.48 -11.11
C GLU A 24 3.67 19.48 -10.84
N ALA A 25 4.08 19.91 -9.65
CA ALA A 25 5.48 19.96 -9.27
C ALA A 25 6.00 18.63 -8.74
N MET A 26 5.11 17.67 -8.51
CA MET A 26 5.50 16.37 -7.94
C MET A 26 5.88 15.38 -9.03
N ASP A 27 6.94 14.62 -8.78
CA ASP A 27 7.30 13.50 -9.63
C ASP A 27 6.47 12.25 -9.23
N ALA A 28 6.65 11.15 -9.95
CA ALA A 28 5.89 9.93 -9.69
C ALA A 28 6.15 9.38 -8.28
N GLN A 29 7.37 9.52 -7.79
CA GLN A 29 7.74 9.08 -6.45
C GLN A 29 6.97 9.89 -5.39
N GLY A 30 6.97 11.20 -5.50
CA GLY A 30 6.24 12.07 -4.57
C GLY A 30 4.75 11.83 -4.59
N LEU A 31 4.19 11.60 -5.78
CA LEU A 31 2.77 11.29 -5.93
C LEU A 31 2.43 9.96 -5.29
N SER A 32 3.30 8.94 -5.43
CA SER A 32 3.07 7.64 -4.82
C SER A 32 3.02 7.75 -3.29
N GLU A 33 3.95 8.49 -2.71
CA GLU A 33 3.98 8.70 -1.25
C GLU A 33 2.75 9.46 -0.77
N MET A 34 2.34 10.49 -1.49
CA MET A 34 1.16 11.27 -1.14
C MET A 34 -0.09 10.39 -1.17
N LEU A 35 -0.25 9.56 -2.21
CA LEU A 35 -1.39 8.67 -2.31
C LEU A 35 -1.42 7.64 -1.19
N LEU A 36 -0.27 7.08 -0.84
CA LEU A 36 -0.21 6.13 0.27
C LEU A 36 -0.64 6.78 1.59
N ARG A 37 -0.23 8.03 1.83
CA ARG A 37 -0.69 8.77 3.02
C ARG A 37 -2.19 8.98 3.00
N ARG A 38 -2.75 9.36 1.85
CA ARG A 38 -4.20 9.57 1.72
C ARG A 38 -4.98 8.28 1.94
N ILE A 39 -4.47 7.17 1.43
CA ILE A 39 -5.08 5.86 1.66
C ILE A 39 -5.12 5.55 3.15
N ALA A 40 -4.01 5.76 3.85
CA ALA A 40 -3.93 5.50 5.29
C ALA A 40 -4.93 6.37 6.07
N GLU A 41 -5.00 7.65 5.74
CA GLU A 41 -5.90 8.59 6.42
C GLU A 41 -7.37 8.23 6.16
N ASN A 42 -7.72 7.90 4.92
CA ASN A 42 -9.12 7.67 4.55
C ASN A 42 -9.62 6.28 4.90
N LYS A 43 -8.85 5.24 4.63
CA LYS A 43 -9.29 3.86 4.86
C LYS A 43 -9.10 3.40 6.30
N TYR A 44 -8.03 3.83 6.94
CA TYR A 44 -7.66 3.33 8.26
C TYR A 44 -7.70 4.40 9.35
N LYS A 45 -8.14 5.62 9.00
CA LYS A 45 -8.27 6.73 9.94
C LYS A 45 -6.97 7.04 10.68
N VAL A 46 -5.85 6.86 9.99
CA VAL A 46 -4.53 7.16 10.54
C VAL A 46 -4.37 8.67 10.64
N ASP A 47 -3.84 9.14 11.75
CA ASP A 47 -3.56 10.55 11.95
C ASP A 47 -2.42 10.96 10.99
N ALA A 48 -2.57 12.13 10.36
CA ALA A 48 -1.55 12.66 9.46
C ALA A 48 -0.17 12.72 10.12
N SER A 49 -0.12 13.00 11.43
CA SER A 49 1.14 13.05 12.17
C SER A 49 1.85 11.70 12.20
N ALA A 50 1.11 10.59 12.13
CA ALA A 50 1.68 9.25 12.14
C ALA A 50 2.35 8.89 10.80
N THR A 51 2.04 9.61 9.72
CA THR A 51 2.67 9.37 8.41
C THR A 51 3.82 10.30 8.12
N GLU A 52 4.05 11.32 8.93
CA GLU A 52 5.13 12.27 8.73
C GLU A 52 6.48 11.58 8.80
N GLY A 53 7.35 11.90 7.85
CA GLY A 53 8.70 11.36 7.82
C GLY A 53 8.82 9.95 7.30
N LEU A 54 7.71 9.29 6.98
CA LEU A 54 7.75 7.95 6.42
C LEU A 54 7.99 8.02 4.91
N ASP A 55 8.92 7.19 4.44
CA ASP A 55 9.12 7.01 3.01
C ASP A 55 8.07 6.01 2.48
N ARG A 56 8.17 5.68 1.19
CA ARG A 56 7.21 4.76 0.56
C ARG A 56 7.14 3.42 1.28
N ARG A 57 8.29 2.84 1.60
CA ARG A 57 8.33 1.54 2.29
C ARG A 57 7.71 1.64 3.69
N GLY A 58 8.00 2.71 4.41
CA GLY A 58 7.40 2.94 5.73
C GLY A 58 5.89 3.07 5.67
N LEU A 59 5.39 3.76 4.64
CA LEU A 59 3.94 3.91 4.43
C LEU A 59 3.28 2.58 4.09
N ILE A 60 3.92 1.77 3.24
CA ILE A 60 3.42 0.44 2.91
C ILE A 60 3.39 -0.45 4.17
N SER A 61 4.43 -0.38 4.99
CA SER A 61 4.49 -1.13 6.24
C SER A 61 3.35 -0.73 7.19
N LEU A 62 3.07 0.56 7.29
CA LEU A 62 1.97 1.06 8.12
C LEU A 62 0.62 0.54 7.61
N LEU A 63 0.40 0.58 6.30
CA LEU A 63 -0.83 0.05 5.70
C LEU A 63 -0.97 -1.45 5.94
N MET A 64 0.11 -2.22 5.78
CA MET A 64 0.09 -3.65 6.04
C MET A 64 -0.24 -3.95 7.50
N GLN A 65 0.32 -3.17 8.42
CA GLN A 65 0.04 -3.33 9.84
C GLN A 65 -1.47 -3.20 10.10
N HIS A 66 -2.10 -2.19 9.53
CA HIS A 66 -3.54 -1.98 9.69
C HIS A 66 -4.35 -3.07 9.01
N MET A 67 -3.98 -3.49 7.80
CA MET A 67 -4.67 -4.55 7.08
C MET A 67 -4.65 -5.87 7.84
N VAL A 68 -3.48 -6.26 8.30
CA VAL A 68 -3.30 -7.53 9.03
C VAL A 68 -4.03 -7.49 10.36
N SER A 69 -3.91 -6.38 11.09
CA SER A 69 -4.61 -6.22 12.37
C SER A 69 -6.12 -6.35 12.21
N ASP A 70 -6.68 -5.71 11.20
CA ASP A 70 -8.12 -5.76 10.96
C ASP A 70 -8.58 -7.15 10.51
N LEU A 71 -7.81 -7.77 9.62
CA LEU A 71 -8.19 -9.07 9.06
C LEU A 71 -8.09 -10.19 10.08
N LEU A 72 -7.00 -10.25 10.82
CA LEU A 72 -6.73 -11.35 11.76
C LEU A 72 -7.19 -11.05 13.19
N LYS A 73 -7.70 -9.84 13.44
CA LYS A 73 -8.18 -9.42 14.77
C LYS A 73 -7.08 -9.50 15.83
N VAL A 74 -5.89 -9.04 15.47
CA VAL A 74 -4.74 -8.97 16.37
C VAL A 74 -4.36 -7.52 16.61
N ASP A 75 -3.68 -7.26 17.73
CA ASP A 75 -3.21 -5.91 18.04
C ASP A 75 -2.15 -5.46 17.04
N LYS A 76 -2.25 -4.20 16.58
CA LYS A 76 -1.30 -3.63 15.62
C LYS A 76 0.14 -3.73 16.09
N GLU A 77 0.35 -3.60 17.39
CA GLU A 77 1.69 -3.66 17.98
C GLU A 77 2.37 -5.01 17.77
N LYS A 78 1.58 -6.05 17.54
CA LYS A 78 2.12 -7.40 17.28
C LYS A 78 2.48 -7.61 15.82
N VAL A 79 2.10 -6.68 14.95
CA VAL A 79 2.33 -6.80 13.51
C VAL A 79 3.56 -5.96 13.15
N THR A 80 4.68 -6.64 12.94
CA THR A 80 5.93 -6.01 12.50
C THR A 80 6.39 -6.65 11.21
N THR A 81 7.39 -6.09 10.56
CA THR A 81 7.93 -6.68 9.32
C THR A 81 8.54 -8.05 9.53
N GLU A 82 8.96 -8.36 10.74
CA GLU A 82 9.54 -9.67 11.07
C GLU A 82 8.49 -10.73 11.43
N THR A 83 7.25 -10.30 11.66
CA THR A 83 6.18 -11.18 12.09
C THR A 83 5.77 -12.14 10.97
N SER A 84 5.66 -13.43 11.29
CA SER A 84 5.13 -14.40 10.32
C SER A 84 3.60 -14.44 10.41
N PHE A 85 2.95 -14.66 9.27
CA PHE A 85 1.49 -14.77 9.25
C PHE A 85 1.00 -15.98 10.02
N SER A 86 1.77 -17.10 9.97
CA SER A 86 1.40 -18.30 10.72
C SER A 86 1.44 -18.08 12.23
N ASP A 87 2.38 -17.28 12.71
CA ASP A 87 2.46 -16.93 14.13
C ASP A 87 1.27 -16.08 14.57
N LEU A 88 0.64 -15.35 13.63
CA LEU A 88 -0.56 -14.58 13.91
C LEU A 88 -1.83 -15.42 13.78
N GLY A 89 -1.71 -16.69 13.44
CA GLY A 89 -2.86 -17.59 13.32
C GLY A 89 -3.53 -17.56 11.95
N ALA A 90 -2.89 -16.99 10.94
CA ALA A 90 -3.46 -16.93 9.59
C ALA A 90 -3.47 -18.31 8.94
N ASP A 91 -4.60 -18.68 8.38
CA ASP A 91 -4.73 -19.90 7.58
C ASP A 91 -4.73 -19.57 6.09
N SER A 92 -4.93 -20.58 5.24
CA SER A 92 -4.91 -20.38 3.78
C SER A 92 -6.00 -19.43 3.31
N LEU A 93 -7.18 -19.48 3.91
CA LEU A 93 -8.28 -18.60 3.55
C LEU A 93 -7.96 -17.16 3.94
N ASP A 94 -7.37 -16.97 5.12
CA ASP A 94 -6.94 -15.64 5.56
C ASP A 94 -5.92 -15.04 4.59
N MET A 95 -5.02 -15.86 4.07
CA MET A 95 -4.01 -15.39 3.11
C MET A 95 -4.66 -14.97 1.79
N VAL A 96 -5.68 -15.70 1.32
CA VAL A 96 -6.42 -15.30 0.12
C VAL A 96 -7.14 -13.97 0.34
N GLU A 97 -7.78 -13.81 1.50
CA GLU A 97 -8.45 -12.56 1.84
C GLU A 97 -7.47 -11.40 1.94
N LEU A 98 -6.28 -11.65 2.48
CA LEU A 98 -5.23 -10.63 2.57
C LEU A 98 -4.80 -10.18 1.17
N LEU A 99 -4.57 -11.10 0.25
CA LEU A 99 -4.19 -10.77 -1.12
C LEU A 99 -5.27 -9.92 -1.81
N MET A 100 -6.54 -10.28 -1.61
CA MET A 100 -7.65 -9.49 -2.16
C MET A 100 -7.70 -8.09 -1.56
N THR A 101 -7.44 -7.97 -0.27
CA THR A 101 -7.40 -6.68 0.41
C THR A 101 -6.26 -5.82 -0.12
N ILE A 102 -5.09 -6.41 -0.34
CA ILE A 102 -3.94 -5.73 -0.93
C ILE A 102 -4.31 -5.18 -2.31
N GLU A 103 -4.93 -6.00 -3.15
CA GLU A 103 -5.35 -5.56 -4.48
C GLU A 103 -6.30 -4.37 -4.41
N ASP A 104 -7.26 -4.40 -3.48
CA ASP A 104 -8.21 -3.31 -3.29
C ASP A 104 -7.54 -2.03 -2.78
N VAL A 105 -6.72 -2.15 -1.75
CA VAL A 105 -6.09 -0.98 -1.10
C VAL A 105 -5.13 -0.28 -2.05
N PHE A 106 -4.39 -1.03 -2.83
CA PHE A 106 -3.39 -0.47 -3.74
C PHE A 106 -3.90 -0.33 -5.19
N GLU A 107 -5.21 -0.41 -5.39
CA GLU A 107 -5.83 -0.22 -6.71
C GLU A 107 -5.38 1.06 -7.42
N PRO A 108 -5.19 2.23 -6.74
CA PRO A 108 -4.71 3.43 -7.42
C PRO A 108 -3.39 3.27 -8.17
N PHE A 109 -2.61 2.25 -7.83
CA PHE A 109 -1.35 1.95 -8.49
C PHE A 109 -1.49 0.94 -9.62
N GLY A 110 -2.72 0.72 -10.12
CA GLY A 110 -3.01 -0.22 -11.18
C GLY A 110 -3.50 -1.55 -10.64
N GLU A 111 -3.79 -2.49 -11.55
CA GLU A 111 -4.21 -3.83 -11.16
C GLU A 111 -3.02 -4.62 -10.64
N MET A 112 -2.86 -4.62 -9.33
CA MET A 112 -1.82 -5.42 -8.69
C MET A 112 -2.33 -6.86 -8.57
N LYS A 113 -1.88 -7.73 -9.46
CA LYS A 113 -2.20 -9.15 -9.37
C LYS A 113 -1.02 -9.88 -8.79
N ILE A 114 -1.23 -10.48 -7.62
CA ILE A 114 -0.21 -11.31 -7.00
C ILE A 114 -0.53 -12.75 -7.41
N PRO A 115 0.32 -13.39 -8.23
CA PRO A 115 0.06 -14.78 -8.63
C PRO A 115 0.02 -15.70 -7.42
N GLU A 116 -0.79 -16.76 -7.48
CA GLU A 116 -0.86 -17.73 -6.40
C GLU A 116 0.50 -18.32 -6.05
N GLU A 117 1.38 -18.40 -7.05
CA GLU A 117 2.76 -18.88 -6.87
C GLU A 117 3.56 -17.99 -5.92
N ASP A 118 3.23 -16.70 -5.90
CA ASP A 118 3.85 -15.72 -5.01
C ASP A 118 3.11 -15.59 -3.68
N ALA A 119 2.03 -16.36 -3.50
CA ALA A 119 1.28 -16.39 -2.26
C ALA A 119 2.03 -17.10 -1.13
N ASN A 120 3.23 -17.62 -1.40
CA ASN A 120 4.11 -18.17 -0.39
C ASN A 120 4.84 -17.07 0.38
N ILE A 121 4.12 -16.00 0.67
CA ILE A 121 4.61 -14.92 1.50
C ILE A 121 4.47 -15.38 2.95
N SER A 122 5.57 -15.47 3.66
CA SER A 122 5.59 -15.99 5.04
C SER A 122 5.52 -14.88 6.08
N THR A 123 6.12 -13.74 5.81
CA THR A 123 6.19 -12.63 6.77
C THR A 123 5.57 -11.36 6.22
N VAL A 124 5.21 -10.46 7.14
CA VAL A 124 4.70 -9.15 6.78
C VAL A 124 5.72 -8.39 5.93
N GLY A 125 7.02 -8.49 6.27
CA GLY A 125 8.09 -7.84 5.50
C GLY A 125 8.18 -8.32 4.07
N GLU A 126 7.96 -9.60 3.81
CA GLU A 126 7.93 -10.13 2.45
C GLU A 126 6.80 -9.51 1.65
N ALA A 127 5.62 -9.35 2.26
CA ALA A 127 4.50 -8.70 1.62
C ALA A 127 4.82 -7.22 1.32
N VAL A 128 5.43 -6.53 2.26
CA VAL A 128 5.86 -5.14 2.07
C VAL A 128 6.83 -5.04 0.90
N ASP A 129 7.81 -5.94 0.83
CA ASP A 129 8.79 -5.96 -0.26
C ASP A 129 8.13 -6.15 -1.62
N ARG A 130 7.17 -7.07 -1.72
CA ARG A 130 6.46 -7.32 -2.98
C ARG A 130 5.66 -6.11 -3.43
N ILE A 131 4.96 -5.46 -2.51
CA ILE A 131 4.18 -4.26 -2.81
C ILE A 131 5.11 -3.12 -3.21
N ASP A 132 6.21 -2.93 -2.48
CA ASP A 132 7.17 -1.87 -2.78
C ASP A 132 7.79 -2.07 -4.18
N GLN A 133 8.14 -3.29 -4.53
CA GLN A 133 8.66 -3.62 -5.85
C GLN A 133 7.64 -3.33 -6.95
N TYR A 134 6.38 -3.68 -6.71
CA TYR A 134 5.31 -3.42 -7.66
C TYR A 134 5.13 -1.92 -7.90
N ILE A 135 5.03 -1.15 -6.83
CA ILE A 135 4.86 0.31 -6.94
C ILE A 135 6.08 0.94 -7.61
N SER A 136 7.28 0.49 -7.24
CA SER A 136 8.53 0.97 -7.85
C SER A 136 8.54 0.74 -9.36
N SER A 137 8.11 -0.43 -9.80
CA SER A 137 8.02 -0.74 -11.22
C SER A 137 6.96 0.10 -11.91
N TYR A 138 5.82 0.31 -11.27
CA TYR A 138 4.73 1.10 -11.81
C TYR A 138 5.14 2.56 -12.01
N VAL A 139 5.73 3.19 -10.99
CA VAL A 139 6.14 4.60 -11.10
C VAL A 139 7.36 4.76 -12.01
N GLY A 140 8.25 3.78 -12.02
CA GLY A 140 9.42 3.79 -12.91
C GLY A 140 9.05 3.65 -14.36
N ALA A 141 8.02 2.86 -14.67
CA ALA A 141 7.53 2.66 -16.04
C ALA A 141 6.90 3.93 -16.62
N GLY A 142 6.46 4.85 -15.78
CA GLY A 142 5.86 6.10 -16.20
C GLY A 142 6.84 7.25 -16.33
N ALA A 143 8.07 7.02 -15.96
CA ALA A 143 9.09 8.08 -15.97
C ALA A 143 9.62 8.37 -17.38
#